data_0dafca560e4c13493ce0b621e8b92f5e
#
_entry.id   0dafca560e4c13493ce0b621e8b92f5e
#
_cell.length_a   1.000
_cell.length_b   1.000
_cell.length_c   1.000
_cell.angle_alpha   90.00
_cell.angle_beta   90.00
_cell.angle_gamma   90.00
#
_symmetry.space_group_name_H-M   'P 1'
#
loop_
_entity.id
_entity.type
_entity.pdbx_description
1 polymer ?
#
loop_
_entity_poly.entity_id
_entity_poly.type
_entity_poly.pdbx_seq_one_letter_code
_entity_poly.pdbx_strand_id
1 'polypeptide(L)'
;MSLPVSERMSARKVRRAARPACVASGALLVLAGLAVLPSTPARAQNFFEELFGIGRAARPPQPPRNVPVQPPPQPVEPGAPAPGEGVETRPSAPAQPRQPVVLRVPAEDNVAGQELLLNGLKGSLKIERNGAAYTALMSLPGTKISQPTEACTVKLNDGKPISLSAEGRAQGVSRFSVASAECPLRFEILDGSVLATPLGSGPACTFTAADCETTPSGLWGPGAASLIPQAGEFDTARGVADKAVRDNYKIMTQRSRGSDIRPIVQEQAAFSSDREQACRTYAREGAHGYCHLRFTEARAIALAARLGANTAAPTAANTAPRPRRSRVPVEGMNPDAPGAEPFAEQ
;
A
#
# COMPACT_ATOMS: atom_id res chain seq x y z
N MET A 1 34.78 58.17 24.53
CA MET A 1 34.64 58.24 26.01
C MET A 1 33.98 56.93 26.41
N SER A 2 34.75 55.93 26.72
CA SER A 2 35.03 55.41 28.08
C SER A 2 34.03 54.32 28.46
N LEU A 3 34.51 53.09 28.31
CA LEU A 3 34.19 51.89 29.08
C LEU A 3 34.27 52.06 30.60
N PRO A 4 34.10 51.05 31.47
CA PRO A 4 33.60 49.66 31.43
C PRO A 4 32.85 49.26 32.73
N VAL A 5 32.91 47.94 33.07
CA VAL A 5 32.75 47.31 34.44
C VAL A 5 31.48 46.45 34.52
N SER A 6 31.44 45.23 34.92
CA SER A 6 32.35 44.22 35.47
C SER A 6 31.51 43.00 35.84
N GLU A 7 32.02 41.84 35.52
CA GLU A 7 31.89 40.55 36.17
C GLU A 7 31.20 40.46 37.52
N ARG A 8 30.31 39.47 37.66
CA ARG A 8 30.35 38.59 38.86
C ARG A 8 29.90 37.17 38.50
N MET A 9 30.87 36.31 38.43
CA MET A 9 30.73 34.86 38.63
C MET A 9 30.14 34.60 40.01
N SER A 10 29.14 33.74 40.13
CA SER A 10 28.77 33.10 41.39
C SER A 10 28.65 31.62 41.20
N ALA A 11 29.71 30.93 41.57
CA ALA A 11 29.80 29.50 41.72
C ALA A 11 28.84 29.01 42.83
N ARG A 12 27.89 28.15 42.54
CA ARG A 12 27.16 27.40 43.56
C ARG A 12 27.55 25.92 43.54
N LYS A 13 28.22 25.63 44.61
CA LYS A 13 28.66 24.39 45.22
C LYS A 13 27.72 23.21 45.05
N VAL A 14 28.26 22.16 44.47
CA VAL A 14 27.76 20.80 44.51
C VAL A 14 27.72 20.30 45.96
N ARG A 15 26.57 19.91 46.45
CA ARG A 15 26.45 19.09 47.66
C ARG A 15 26.03 17.67 47.22
N ARG A 16 26.98 16.75 47.33
CA ARG A 16 26.75 15.31 47.42
C ARG A 16 26.02 15.03 48.72
N ALA A 17 24.91 14.36 48.70
CA ALA A 17 24.32 13.71 49.86
C ALA A 17 24.28 12.20 49.64
N ALA A 18 24.72 11.51 50.65
CA ALA A 18 25.03 10.13 50.74
C ALA A 18 23.77 9.22 50.81
N ARG A 19 23.91 8.00 50.31
CA ARG A 19 22.98 6.89 50.50
C ARG A 19 23.01 6.40 51.99
N PRO A 20 21.91 5.85 52.50
CA PRO A 20 22.01 4.72 53.42
C PRO A 20 21.55 3.44 52.77
N ALA A 21 22.35 2.41 52.98
CA ALA A 21 22.04 1.02 52.83
C ALA A 21 21.15 0.58 54.00
N CYS A 22 20.14 -0.21 53.77
CA CYS A 22 19.54 -1.07 54.76
C CYS A 22 19.38 -2.47 54.19
N VAL A 23 20.05 -3.37 54.88
CA VAL A 23 20.03 -4.84 54.76
C VAL A 23 18.83 -5.37 55.56
N ALA A 24 18.15 -6.39 55.06
CA ALA A 24 17.59 -7.52 55.82
C ALA A 24 16.80 -8.41 54.83
N SER A 25 17.28 -9.55 54.46
CA SER A 25 16.99 -10.90 54.98
C SER A 25 15.50 -11.29 54.99
N GLY A 26 15.18 -12.25 54.15
CA GLY A 26 13.90 -12.97 54.15
C GLY A 26 13.91 -14.07 53.09
N ALA A 27 14.49 -15.24 53.43
CA ALA A 27 14.38 -16.43 52.62
C ALA A 27 12.97 -17.00 52.74
N LEU A 28 12.30 -17.23 51.60
CA LEU A 28 11.16 -18.17 51.52
C LEU A 28 11.29 -18.95 50.22
N LEU A 29 11.73 -20.20 50.38
CA LEU A 29 11.72 -21.25 49.37
C LEU A 29 10.25 -21.60 49.05
N VAL A 30 9.80 -21.30 47.86
CA VAL A 30 8.60 -21.91 47.26
C VAL A 30 9.04 -22.67 46.03
N LEU A 31 9.14 -23.98 46.18
CA LEU A 31 9.22 -24.96 45.08
C LEU A 31 7.88 -24.94 44.35
N ALA A 32 7.85 -24.30 43.21
CA ALA A 32 6.74 -24.43 42.26
C ALA A 32 7.27 -25.11 40.99
N GLY A 33 6.74 -26.34 40.75
CA GLY A 33 7.13 -27.17 39.63
C GLY A 33 7.00 -26.51 38.28
N LEU A 34 8.05 -26.55 37.47
CA LEU A 34 8.03 -26.26 36.06
C LEU A 34 7.20 -27.36 35.35
N ALA A 35 5.93 -27.05 35.05
CA ALA A 35 5.21 -27.76 34.03
C ALA A 35 5.73 -27.28 32.67
N VAL A 36 6.59 -28.10 32.06
CA VAL A 36 7.00 -27.91 30.66
C VAL A 36 5.78 -28.19 29.78
N LEU A 37 5.08 -27.14 29.38
CA LEU A 37 4.09 -27.23 28.32
C LEU A 37 4.83 -27.36 26.97
N PRO A 38 4.51 -28.38 26.16
CA PRO A 38 5.08 -28.46 24.82
C PRO A 38 4.61 -27.28 24.02
N SER A 39 5.54 -26.40 23.59
CA SER A 39 5.30 -25.34 22.65
C SER A 39 4.94 -25.96 21.29
N THR A 40 3.66 -25.99 20.96
CA THR A 40 3.23 -26.29 19.59
C THR A 40 3.73 -25.18 18.68
N PRO A 41 4.50 -25.49 17.62
CA PRO A 41 4.90 -24.48 16.64
C PRO A 41 3.64 -23.92 15.98
N ALA A 42 3.47 -22.60 16.07
CA ALA A 42 2.39 -21.88 15.41
C ALA A 42 2.48 -22.12 13.90
N ARG A 43 1.43 -22.69 13.32
CA ARG A 43 1.28 -22.92 11.88
C ARG A 43 0.95 -21.59 11.15
N ALA A 44 1.84 -20.63 11.24
CA ALA A 44 1.71 -19.35 10.53
C ALA A 44 2.39 -19.35 9.14
N GLN A 45 3.02 -20.46 8.73
CA GLN A 45 3.83 -20.50 7.51
C GLN A 45 3.06 -20.89 6.23
N ASN A 46 1.87 -21.46 6.35
CA ASN A 46 1.17 -22.02 5.18
C ASN A 46 0.42 -20.99 4.32
N PHE A 47 0.09 -19.80 4.85
CA PHE A 47 -0.69 -18.79 4.14
C PHE A 47 0.08 -18.20 2.94
N PHE A 48 1.38 -17.99 3.09
CA PHE A 48 2.23 -17.42 2.02
C PHE A 48 2.56 -18.44 0.93
N GLU A 49 2.69 -19.73 1.27
CA GLU A 49 2.93 -20.79 0.30
C GLU A 49 1.71 -21.00 -0.60
N GLU A 50 0.51 -20.88 -0.06
CA GLU A 50 -0.73 -21.04 -0.80
C GLU A 50 -1.04 -19.84 -1.71
N LEU A 51 -0.72 -18.62 -1.26
CA LEU A 51 -0.99 -17.39 -2.00
C LEU A 51 -0.02 -17.16 -3.19
N PHE A 52 1.22 -17.62 -3.09
CA PHE A 52 2.27 -17.34 -4.08
C PHE A 52 2.76 -18.56 -4.86
N GLY A 53 2.29 -19.76 -4.54
CA GLY A 53 2.69 -20.99 -5.23
C GLY A 53 4.20 -21.30 -5.11
N ILE A 54 4.90 -20.67 -4.17
CA ILE A 54 6.33 -20.83 -3.93
C ILE A 54 6.49 -21.87 -2.82
N GLY A 55 6.35 -23.15 -3.13
CA GLY A 55 6.47 -24.16 -2.09
C GLY A 55 6.06 -25.55 -2.49
N ARG A 56 5.86 -25.80 -3.78
CA ARG A 56 5.79 -27.17 -4.25
C ARG A 56 7.18 -27.79 -4.43
N ALA A 57 7.99 -27.68 -3.39
CA ALA A 57 9.11 -28.59 -3.24
C ALA A 57 8.56 -29.93 -2.79
N ALA A 58 8.58 -30.88 -3.72
CA ALA A 58 8.51 -32.34 -3.52
C ALA A 58 7.69 -32.81 -2.32
N ARG A 59 6.41 -33.10 -2.53
CA ARG A 59 5.74 -34.06 -1.67
C ARG A 59 6.57 -35.33 -1.65
N PRO A 60 6.87 -35.91 -0.47
CA PRO A 60 7.44 -37.25 -0.45
C PRO A 60 6.51 -38.19 -1.22
N PRO A 61 7.06 -39.17 -1.97
CA PRO A 61 6.26 -40.06 -2.78
C PRO A 61 5.24 -40.76 -1.88
N GLN A 62 3.97 -40.58 -2.18
CA GLN A 62 2.91 -41.35 -1.51
C GLN A 62 3.11 -42.82 -1.87
N PRO A 63 2.97 -43.76 -0.92
CA PRO A 63 2.99 -45.19 -1.26
C PRO A 63 1.90 -45.48 -2.29
N PRO A 64 2.16 -46.39 -3.26
CA PRO A 64 1.27 -46.64 -4.34
C PRO A 64 -0.09 -47.10 -3.81
N ARG A 65 -1.14 -46.36 -4.11
CA ARG A 65 -2.51 -46.88 -3.99
C ARG A 65 -2.64 -48.08 -4.92
N ASN A 66 -3.12 -49.19 -4.41
CA ASN A 66 -3.46 -50.38 -5.19
C ASN A 66 -4.36 -49.98 -6.36
N VAL A 67 -3.77 -49.87 -7.53
CA VAL A 67 -4.50 -49.75 -8.79
C VAL A 67 -4.89 -51.19 -9.15
N PRO A 68 -6.12 -51.46 -9.57
CA PRO A 68 -6.52 -52.79 -10.07
C PRO A 68 -5.62 -53.15 -11.26
N VAL A 69 -5.02 -54.33 -11.19
CA VAL A 69 -4.16 -54.88 -12.25
C VAL A 69 -5.00 -55.01 -13.52
N GLN A 70 -4.71 -54.18 -14.51
CA GLN A 70 -5.22 -54.42 -15.89
C GLN A 70 -4.53 -55.66 -16.44
N PRO A 71 -5.26 -56.53 -17.13
CA PRO A 71 -4.67 -57.70 -17.80
C PRO A 71 -3.69 -57.24 -18.89
N PRO A 72 -2.64 -58.05 -19.17
CA PRO A 72 -1.62 -57.72 -20.13
C PRO A 72 -2.20 -57.56 -21.54
N PRO A 73 -1.73 -56.57 -22.33
CA PRO A 73 -2.17 -56.43 -23.72
C PRO A 73 -1.74 -57.63 -24.56
N GLN A 74 -2.67 -58.08 -25.38
CA GLN A 74 -2.42 -59.17 -26.34
C GLN A 74 -1.42 -58.69 -27.42
N PRO A 75 -0.62 -59.58 -28.00
CA PRO A 75 0.31 -59.24 -29.07
C PRO A 75 -0.46 -58.83 -30.34
N VAL A 76 -0.21 -57.61 -30.82
CA VAL A 76 -0.70 -57.08 -32.08
C VAL A 76 0.31 -57.47 -33.16
N GLU A 77 -0.16 -58.17 -34.20
CA GLU A 77 0.63 -58.50 -35.39
C GLU A 77 1.15 -57.25 -36.12
N PRO A 78 2.33 -57.34 -36.81
CA PRO A 78 2.92 -56.20 -37.49
C PRO A 78 2.20 -55.94 -38.82
N GLY A 79 1.34 -54.92 -38.83
CA GLY A 79 0.69 -54.41 -40.03
C GLY A 79 1.14 -52.99 -40.32
N ALA A 80 1.73 -52.79 -41.47
CA ALA A 80 2.01 -51.62 -42.28
C ALA A 80 2.22 -50.23 -41.64
N PRO A 81 3.26 -49.48 -42.06
CA PRO A 81 3.59 -48.12 -41.55
C PRO A 81 2.54 -47.11 -42.00
N ALA A 82 1.89 -46.46 -41.05
CA ALA A 82 1.10 -45.26 -41.29
C ALA A 82 2.05 -44.09 -41.62
N PRO A 83 1.68 -43.17 -42.54
CA PRO A 83 2.51 -42.00 -42.83
C PRO A 83 2.59 -41.12 -41.62
N GLY A 84 3.80 -40.86 -41.16
CA GLY A 84 4.09 -39.95 -40.05
C GLY A 84 3.63 -38.54 -40.38
N GLU A 85 2.60 -38.06 -39.71
CA GLU A 85 2.41 -36.60 -39.53
C GLU A 85 3.54 -36.11 -38.62
N GLY A 86 4.53 -35.51 -39.26
CA GLY A 86 5.57 -34.74 -38.57
C GLY A 86 4.91 -33.62 -37.80
N VAL A 87 4.80 -33.78 -36.48
CA VAL A 87 4.54 -32.67 -35.60
C VAL A 87 5.75 -31.76 -35.69
N GLU A 88 5.71 -30.80 -36.63
CA GLU A 88 6.64 -29.67 -36.64
C GLU A 88 6.49 -28.97 -35.31
N THR A 89 7.40 -29.23 -34.38
CA THR A 89 7.61 -28.42 -33.19
C THR A 89 8.07 -27.06 -33.68
N ARG A 90 7.09 -26.17 -33.94
CA ARG A 90 7.36 -24.75 -34.23
C ARG A 90 8.23 -24.21 -33.09
N PRO A 91 9.40 -23.69 -33.36
CA PRO A 91 10.24 -23.09 -32.31
C PRO A 91 9.43 -22.03 -31.64
N SER A 92 9.17 -22.19 -30.33
CA SER A 92 8.50 -21.16 -29.54
C SER A 92 9.34 -19.90 -29.63
N ALA A 93 8.78 -18.84 -30.22
CA ALA A 93 9.43 -17.54 -30.28
C ALA A 93 9.89 -17.16 -28.88
N PRO A 94 11.08 -16.56 -28.71
CA PRO A 94 11.62 -16.12 -27.42
C PRO A 94 10.55 -15.30 -26.71
N ALA A 95 10.18 -15.70 -25.48
CA ALA A 95 9.17 -15.00 -24.70
C ALA A 95 9.63 -13.56 -24.51
N GLN A 96 8.87 -12.59 -25.02
CA GLN A 96 9.18 -11.17 -24.85
C GLN A 96 9.27 -10.83 -23.36
N PRO A 97 10.23 -9.99 -22.95
CA PRO A 97 10.33 -9.53 -21.57
C PRO A 97 9.01 -8.93 -21.12
N ARG A 98 8.45 -9.45 -20.04
CA ARG A 98 7.19 -8.92 -19.50
C ARG A 98 7.37 -7.46 -19.09
N GLN A 99 6.48 -6.60 -19.56
CA GLN A 99 6.47 -5.19 -19.19
C GLN A 99 5.75 -5.00 -17.85
N PRO A 100 6.17 -4.01 -17.03
CA PRO A 100 5.48 -3.65 -15.81
C PRO A 100 4.02 -3.23 -16.06
N VAL A 101 3.14 -3.62 -15.15
CA VAL A 101 1.75 -3.15 -15.15
C VAL A 101 1.70 -1.81 -14.44
N VAL A 102 1.30 -0.75 -15.15
CA VAL A 102 1.19 0.61 -14.61
C VAL A 102 -0.27 0.93 -14.37
N LEU A 103 -0.62 1.23 -13.12
CA LEU A 103 -1.91 1.80 -12.77
C LEU A 103 -1.91 3.31 -13.01
N ARG A 104 -3.11 3.91 -13.08
CA ARG A 104 -3.25 5.36 -13.13
C ARG A 104 -2.64 5.97 -11.87
N VAL A 105 -1.67 6.86 -12.06
CA VAL A 105 -1.05 7.61 -10.96
C VAL A 105 -1.97 8.75 -10.54
N PRO A 106 -2.25 8.92 -9.23
CA PRO A 106 -3.04 10.01 -8.73
C PRO A 106 -2.41 11.37 -9.03
N ALA A 107 -3.23 12.32 -9.50
CA ALA A 107 -2.81 13.70 -9.62
C ALA A 107 -3.05 14.42 -8.28
N GLU A 108 -2.24 15.43 -7.98
CA GLU A 108 -2.35 16.20 -6.74
C GLU A 108 -3.71 16.92 -6.64
N ASP A 109 -4.28 17.28 -7.78
CA ASP A 109 -5.57 17.97 -7.87
C ASP A 109 -6.77 17.11 -7.42
N ASN A 110 -6.60 15.78 -7.34
CA ASN A 110 -7.69 14.90 -6.92
C ASN A 110 -8.01 14.97 -5.41
N VAL A 111 -7.15 15.59 -4.62
CA VAL A 111 -7.36 15.85 -3.19
C VAL A 111 -7.54 17.34 -2.90
N ALA A 112 -7.28 18.22 -3.87
CA ALA A 112 -7.39 19.65 -3.68
C ALA A 112 -8.86 20.08 -3.50
N GLY A 113 -9.10 20.96 -2.53
CA GLY A 113 -10.44 21.47 -2.20
C GLY A 113 -11.33 20.50 -1.45
N GLN A 114 -10.93 19.25 -1.25
CA GLN A 114 -11.69 18.26 -0.50
C GLN A 114 -11.37 18.32 0.99
N GLU A 115 -12.35 18.08 1.84
CA GLU A 115 -12.15 17.87 3.27
C GLU A 115 -11.95 16.38 3.52
N LEU A 116 -10.77 16.05 4.04
CA LEU A 116 -10.36 14.68 4.34
C LEU A 116 -10.32 14.47 5.84
N LEU A 117 -10.80 13.33 6.31
CA LEU A 117 -10.85 12.95 7.72
C LEU A 117 -9.78 11.89 8.02
N LEU A 118 -9.15 11.98 9.18
CA LEU A 118 -8.22 10.95 9.64
C LEU A 118 -8.98 9.63 9.81
N ASN A 119 -8.56 8.63 9.05
CA ASN A 119 -9.18 7.31 9.01
C ASN A 119 -10.71 7.36 8.76
N GLY A 120 -11.18 8.38 8.04
CA GLY A 120 -12.60 8.57 7.73
C GLY A 120 -13.50 8.91 8.92
N LEU A 121 -12.93 9.36 10.06
CA LEU A 121 -13.67 9.57 11.32
C LEU A 121 -13.62 11.00 11.85
N LYS A 122 -12.44 11.51 12.09
CA LYS A 122 -12.23 12.75 12.88
C LYS A 122 -11.09 13.60 12.31
N GLY A 123 -10.94 14.81 12.89
CA GLY A 123 -10.00 15.77 12.36
C GLY A 123 -10.46 16.35 11.04
N SER A 124 -9.64 17.19 10.45
CA SER A 124 -9.83 17.66 9.07
C SER A 124 -8.49 17.99 8.44
N LEU A 125 -8.34 17.62 7.19
CA LEU A 125 -7.23 18.01 6.32
C LEU A 125 -7.84 18.56 5.03
N LYS A 126 -7.51 19.80 4.68
CA LYS A 126 -7.89 20.41 3.41
C LYS A 126 -6.63 20.88 2.71
N ILE A 127 -6.39 20.38 1.52
CA ILE A 127 -5.30 20.83 0.66
C ILE A 127 -5.88 21.79 -0.36
N GLU A 128 -5.26 22.96 -0.49
CA GLU A 128 -5.67 23.98 -1.47
C GLU A 128 -4.52 24.25 -2.44
N ARG A 129 -4.90 24.44 -3.69
CA ARG A 129 -3.95 24.79 -4.75
C ARG A 129 -3.91 26.32 -4.92
N ASN A 130 -2.71 26.90 -4.85
CA ASN A 130 -2.44 28.30 -5.10
C ASN A 130 -1.45 28.43 -6.28
N GLY A 131 -1.98 28.48 -7.49
CA GLY A 131 -1.16 28.46 -8.70
C GLY A 131 -0.41 27.13 -8.85
N ALA A 132 0.91 27.17 -8.79
CA ALA A 132 1.77 25.98 -8.82
C ALA A 132 2.07 25.39 -7.42
N ALA A 133 1.73 26.10 -6.34
CA ALA A 133 1.98 25.68 -4.97
C ALA A 133 0.73 25.06 -4.33
N TYR A 134 0.96 24.26 -3.29
CA TYR A 134 -0.10 23.70 -2.46
C TYR A 134 0.07 24.16 -1.02
N THR A 135 -1.04 24.36 -0.34
CA THR A 135 -1.11 24.65 1.09
C THR A 135 -2.04 23.64 1.77
N ALA A 136 -1.83 23.40 3.06
CA ALA A 136 -2.68 22.55 3.88
C ALA A 136 -3.23 23.30 5.07
N LEU A 137 -4.50 23.08 5.37
CA LEU A 137 -5.15 23.40 6.64
C LEU A 137 -5.42 22.07 7.34
N MET A 138 -4.96 21.93 8.58
CA MET A 138 -5.07 20.66 9.29
C MET A 138 -5.51 20.84 10.73
N SER A 139 -6.50 20.04 11.15
CA SER A 139 -7.00 19.95 12.50
C SER A 139 -6.78 18.54 13.02
N LEU A 140 -5.93 18.38 14.02
CA LEU A 140 -5.49 17.09 14.56
C LEU A 140 -6.31 16.71 15.79
N PRO A 141 -7.01 15.57 15.78
CA PRO A 141 -7.64 15.04 16.96
C PRO A 141 -6.62 14.36 17.86
N GLY A 142 -6.81 14.46 19.17
CA GLY A 142 -5.91 13.86 20.15
C GLY A 142 -6.55 13.67 21.50
N THR A 143 -5.73 13.42 22.50
CA THR A 143 -6.09 13.32 23.92
C THR A 143 -5.28 14.31 24.74
N LYS A 144 -5.86 14.84 25.82
CA LYS A 144 -5.13 15.75 26.71
C LYS A 144 -3.96 15.04 27.37
N ILE A 145 -2.83 15.73 27.47
CA ILE A 145 -1.63 15.22 28.17
C ILE A 145 -1.91 15.10 29.67
N SER A 146 -2.57 16.13 30.23
CA SER A 146 -2.94 16.18 31.66
C SER A 146 -4.04 15.19 32.04
N GLN A 147 -4.93 14.86 31.09
CA GLN A 147 -6.09 14.00 31.30
C GLN A 147 -6.30 13.10 30.07
N PRO A 148 -5.60 11.95 29.93
CA PRO A 148 -5.60 11.11 28.72
C PRO A 148 -6.98 10.53 28.33
N THR A 149 -7.98 10.60 29.19
CA THR A 149 -9.37 10.21 28.89
C THR A 149 -10.17 11.29 28.19
N GLU A 150 -9.70 12.54 28.19
CA GLU A 150 -10.35 13.66 27.55
C GLU A 150 -9.80 13.91 26.15
N ALA A 151 -10.71 14.13 25.21
CA ALA A 151 -10.35 14.48 23.85
C ALA A 151 -9.90 15.95 23.75
N CYS A 152 -8.96 16.19 22.87
CA CYS A 152 -8.54 17.52 22.45
C CYS A 152 -8.46 17.62 20.92
N THR A 153 -8.29 18.84 20.43
CA THR A 153 -8.10 19.12 19.01
C THR A 153 -7.12 20.27 18.85
N VAL A 154 -6.11 20.08 18.00
CA VAL A 154 -5.12 21.12 17.69
C VAL A 154 -5.23 21.52 16.23
N LYS A 155 -5.32 22.81 15.96
CA LYS A 155 -5.19 23.36 14.62
C LYS A 155 -3.71 23.62 14.34
N LEU A 156 -3.15 22.91 13.37
CA LEU A 156 -1.75 23.06 13.03
C LEU A 156 -1.47 24.49 12.54
N ASN A 157 -0.34 25.08 12.94
CA ASN A 157 0.04 26.48 12.61
C ASN A 157 -1.06 27.50 12.98
N ASP A 158 -1.68 27.36 14.16
CA ASP A 158 -2.77 28.20 14.66
C ASP A 158 -3.97 28.32 13.68
N GLY A 159 -4.18 27.31 12.85
CA GLY A 159 -5.23 27.29 11.83
C GLY A 159 -4.92 28.12 10.59
N LYS A 160 -3.70 28.57 10.42
CA LYS A 160 -3.23 29.25 9.19
C LYS A 160 -2.76 28.21 8.18
N PRO A 161 -2.92 28.48 6.86
CA PRO A 161 -2.42 27.60 5.82
C PRO A 161 -0.91 27.37 5.96
N ILE A 162 -0.48 26.10 5.79
CA ILE A 162 0.91 25.68 5.80
C ILE A 162 1.31 25.35 4.38
N SER A 163 2.42 25.93 3.90
CA SER A 163 2.96 25.60 2.58
C SER A 163 3.47 24.17 2.53
N LEU A 164 3.12 23.44 1.46
CA LEU A 164 3.60 22.10 1.17
C LEU A 164 4.85 22.19 0.30
N SER A 165 5.94 21.56 0.74
CA SER A 165 7.18 21.47 -0.03
C SER A 165 7.22 20.15 -0.78
N ALA A 166 7.29 20.20 -2.12
CA ALA A 166 7.32 19.00 -2.94
C ALA A 166 8.63 18.22 -2.76
N GLU A 167 8.54 16.92 -2.45
CA GLU A 167 9.67 15.98 -2.36
C GLU A 167 9.81 15.11 -3.63
N GLY A 168 9.00 15.36 -4.66
CA GLY A 168 8.99 14.57 -5.88
C GLY A 168 8.12 13.30 -5.76
N ARG A 169 8.50 12.26 -6.53
CA ARG A 169 7.74 11.00 -6.67
C ARG A 169 8.61 9.78 -6.45
N ALA A 170 9.25 9.69 -5.30
CA ALA A 170 10.23 8.63 -5.01
C ALA A 170 9.68 7.19 -5.16
N GLN A 171 8.40 7.00 -4.91
CA GLN A 171 7.69 5.72 -5.07
C GLN A 171 6.54 5.80 -6.07
N GLY A 172 6.67 6.68 -7.06
CA GLY A 172 5.68 6.83 -8.12
C GLY A 172 4.47 7.70 -7.76
N VAL A 173 4.20 7.97 -6.47
CA VAL A 173 3.17 8.90 -5.99
C VAL A 173 3.78 10.22 -5.56
N SER A 174 3.03 11.32 -5.71
CA SER A 174 3.50 12.64 -5.31
C SER A 174 3.65 12.73 -3.80
N ARG A 175 4.75 13.35 -3.36
CA ARG A 175 5.15 13.44 -1.98
C ARG A 175 5.45 14.88 -1.60
N PHE A 176 4.96 15.30 -0.42
CA PHE A 176 5.15 16.64 0.12
C PHE A 176 5.58 16.56 1.57
N SER A 177 6.44 17.49 1.99
CA SER A 177 6.71 17.73 3.41
C SER A 177 5.92 18.93 3.92
N VAL A 178 5.47 18.80 5.17
CA VAL A 178 4.78 19.82 5.95
C VAL A 178 5.73 20.26 7.03
N ALA A 179 6.27 21.47 6.89
CA ALA A 179 7.18 22.05 7.87
C ALA A 179 6.38 22.62 9.05
N SER A 180 6.23 21.85 10.11
CA SER A 180 5.70 22.30 11.40
C SER A 180 6.74 21.99 12.47
N ALA A 181 7.01 22.96 13.36
CA ALA A 181 8.02 22.80 14.40
C ALA A 181 7.65 21.68 15.40
N GLU A 182 6.37 21.57 15.75
CA GLU A 182 5.87 20.61 16.73
C GLU A 182 5.47 19.28 16.12
N CYS A 183 5.09 19.28 14.84
CA CYS A 183 4.58 18.09 14.15
C CYS A 183 4.97 18.10 12.67
N PRO A 184 6.22 17.86 12.32
CA PRO A 184 6.63 17.74 10.92
C PRO A 184 6.06 16.47 10.30
N LEU A 185 5.41 16.61 9.14
CA LEU A 185 4.71 15.52 8.47
C LEU A 185 5.19 15.35 7.03
N ARG A 186 5.04 14.14 6.52
CA ARG A 186 5.10 13.81 5.09
C ARG A 186 3.73 13.38 4.62
N PHE A 187 3.32 13.93 3.48
CA PHE A 187 2.10 13.55 2.78
C PHE A 187 2.45 12.80 1.51
N GLU A 188 1.81 11.67 1.28
CA GLU A 188 1.81 10.94 0.01
C GLU A 188 0.39 11.02 -0.58
N ILE A 189 0.30 11.53 -1.80
CA ILE A 189 -0.99 11.74 -2.45
C ILE A 189 -1.45 10.43 -3.10
N LEU A 190 -2.56 9.91 -2.60
CA LEU A 190 -3.25 8.75 -3.17
C LEU A 190 -4.52 9.22 -3.88
N ASP A 191 -5.24 8.30 -4.52
CA ASP A 191 -6.46 8.68 -5.23
C ASP A 191 -7.58 9.04 -4.24
N GLY A 192 -7.95 10.33 -4.19
CA GLY A 192 -8.94 10.89 -3.27
C GLY A 192 -8.55 10.82 -1.79
N SER A 193 -7.27 10.65 -1.46
CA SER A 193 -6.80 10.56 -0.07
C SER A 193 -5.32 10.95 0.07
N VAL A 194 -4.89 11.15 1.30
CA VAL A 194 -3.53 11.49 1.68
C VAL A 194 -3.05 10.56 2.78
N LEU A 195 -1.94 9.87 2.55
CA LEU A 195 -1.26 9.14 3.61
C LEU A 195 -0.33 10.10 4.35
N ALA A 196 -0.60 10.35 5.63
CA ALA A 196 0.24 11.19 6.47
C ALA A 196 1.17 10.34 7.34
N THR A 197 2.44 10.72 7.38
CA THR A 197 3.47 10.06 8.19
C THR A 197 4.26 11.12 8.95
N PRO A 198 4.40 11.02 10.28
CA PRO A 198 5.29 11.89 11.04
C PRO A 198 6.75 11.73 10.63
N LEU A 199 7.48 12.82 10.59
CA LEU A 199 8.93 12.86 10.31
C LEU A 199 9.78 12.90 11.60
N GLY A 200 9.14 12.98 12.77
CA GLY A 200 9.79 12.96 14.07
C GLY A 200 10.18 11.55 14.55
N SER A 201 10.71 11.48 15.77
CA SER A 201 11.19 10.24 16.40
C SER A 201 10.09 9.27 16.86
N GLY A 202 8.81 9.63 16.71
CA GLY A 202 7.68 8.82 17.14
C GLY A 202 6.42 9.08 16.32
N PRO A 203 5.38 8.27 16.53
CA PRO A 203 4.10 8.40 15.81
C PRO A 203 3.26 9.56 16.33
N ALA A 204 3.54 10.08 17.52
CA ALA A 204 2.77 11.11 18.19
C ALA A 204 3.43 12.48 18.06
N CYS A 205 2.60 13.52 18.01
CA CYS A 205 3.00 14.91 18.10
C CYS A 205 2.47 15.50 19.40
N THR A 206 3.35 16.13 20.17
CA THR A 206 3.04 16.70 21.49
C THR A 206 2.94 18.20 21.41
N PHE A 207 1.78 18.74 21.74
CA PHE A 207 1.49 20.18 21.77
C PHE A 207 1.32 20.61 23.21
N THR A 208 2.42 20.90 23.88
CA THR A 208 2.45 21.20 25.32
C THR A 208 1.59 22.42 25.66
N ALA A 209 1.66 23.48 24.83
CA ALA A 209 0.89 24.70 25.05
C ALA A 209 -0.63 24.48 24.93
N ALA A 210 -1.05 23.49 24.15
CA ALA A 210 -2.45 23.13 23.97
C ALA A 210 -2.88 21.97 24.88
N ASP A 211 -2.01 21.47 25.75
CA ASP A 211 -2.24 20.28 26.58
C ASP A 211 -2.78 19.08 25.74
N CYS A 212 -2.18 18.83 24.58
CA CYS A 212 -2.73 17.86 23.62
C CYS A 212 -1.64 17.01 22.99
N GLU A 213 -1.83 15.70 22.99
CA GLU A 213 -1.04 14.73 22.24
C GLU A 213 -1.87 14.16 21.11
N THR A 214 -1.34 14.16 19.88
CA THR A 214 -2.04 13.72 18.67
C THR A 214 -1.25 12.64 17.94
N THR A 215 -1.96 11.77 17.24
CA THR A 215 -1.35 10.76 16.35
C THR A 215 -1.83 11.01 14.91
N PRO A 216 -1.15 11.87 14.14
CA PRO A 216 -1.59 12.27 12.80
C PRO A 216 -1.37 11.20 11.74
N SER A 217 -0.64 10.12 12.07
CA SER A 217 -0.32 9.01 11.18
C SER A 217 -1.58 8.28 10.73
N GLY A 218 -1.71 8.03 9.44
CA GLY A 218 -2.80 7.28 8.89
C GLY A 218 -3.30 7.81 7.55
N LEU A 219 -4.38 7.21 7.06
CA LEU A 219 -5.01 7.61 5.82
C LEU A 219 -6.05 8.70 6.06
N TRP A 220 -5.82 9.88 5.52
CA TRP A 220 -6.76 10.99 5.47
C TRP A 220 -7.60 10.86 4.22
N GLY A 221 -8.89 10.65 4.37
CA GLY A 221 -9.80 10.36 3.26
C GLY A 221 -11.25 10.67 3.57
N PRO A 222 -12.17 10.30 2.67
CA PRO A 222 -13.59 10.52 2.84
C PRO A 222 -14.17 9.77 4.04
N GLY A 223 -15.26 10.27 4.59
CA GLY A 223 -15.99 9.59 5.65
C GLY A 223 -16.67 8.30 5.16
N ALA A 224 -16.81 7.31 6.04
CA ALA A 224 -17.36 5.99 5.70
C ALA A 224 -18.75 6.03 5.06
N ALA A 225 -19.58 7.00 5.42
CA ALA A 225 -20.93 7.13 4.88
C ALA A 225 -20.95 7.37 3.36
N SER A 226 -19.97 8.13 2.85
CA SER A 226 -19.84 8.40 1.40
C SER A 226 -19.18 7.25 0.64
N LEU A 227 -18.45 6.36 1.32
CA LEU A 227 -17.71 5.25 0.71
C LEU A 227 -18.56 3.99 0.55
N ILE A 228 -19.47 3.71 1.48
CA ILE A 228 -20.29 2.50 1.46
C ILE A 228 -21.08 2.31 0.17
N PRO A 229 -21.71 3.32 -0.43
CA PRO A 229 -22.43 3.15 -1.70
C PRO A 229 -21.52 2.72 -2.86
N GLN A 230 -20.21 2.96 -2.76
CA GLN A 230 -19.19 2.68 -3.79
C GLN A 230 -18.42 1.38 -3.53
N ALA A 231 -18.80 0.59 -2.53
CA ALA A 231 -18.06 -0.61 -2.09
C ALA A 231 -17.77 -1.61 -3.22
N GLY A 232 -18.75 -1.83 -4.10
CA GLY A 232 -18.58 -2.73 -5.26
C GLY A 232 -17.54 -2.24 -6.27
N GLU A 233 -17.45 -0.92 -6.48
CA GLU A 233 -16.44 -0.31 -7.34
C GLU A 233 -15.05 -0.46 -6.73
N PHE A 234 -14.94 -0.21 -5.41
CA PHE A 234 -13.68 -0.38 -4.69
C PHE A 234 -13.19 -1.83 -4.67
N ASP A 235 -14.09 -2.80 -4.51
CA ASP A 235 -13.72 -4.22 -4.55
C ASP A 235 -13.20 -4.62 -5.94
N THR A 236 -13.87 -4.18 -7.00
CA THR A 236 -13.43 -4.40 -8.38
C THR A 236 -12.06 -3.77 -8.64
N ALA A 237 -11.88 -2.50 -8.25
CA ALA A 237 -10.62 -1.79 -8.42
C ALA A 237 -9.49 -2.44 -7.62
N ARG A 238 -9.78 -2.92 -6.39
CA ARG A 238 -8.83 -3.65 -5.56
C ARG A 238 -8.37 -4.93 -6.23
N GLY A 239 -9.27 -5.68 -6.86
CA GLY A 239 -8.90 -6.88 -7.63
C GLY A 239 -7.90 -6.57 -8.76
N VAL A 240 -8.09 -5.44 -9.46
CA VAL A 240 -7.15 -4.96 -10.50
C VAL A 240 -5.80 -4.56 -9.88
N ALA A 241 -5.82 -3.83 -8.77
CA ALA A 241 -4.61 -3.39 -8.07
C ALA A 241 -3.81 -4.57 -7.50
N ASP A 242 -4.47 -5.54 -6.87
CA ASP A 242 -3.85 -6.78 -6.38
C ASP A 242 -3.20 -7.59 -7.51
N LYS A 243 -3.87 -7.66 -8.66
CA LYS A 243 -3.27 -8.30 -9.84
C LYS A 243 -2.01 -7.55 -10.30
N ALA A 244 -2.04 -6.23 -10.35
CA ALA A 244 -0.89 -5.42 -10.72
C ALA A 244 0.28 -5.59 -9.74
N VAL A 245 0.01 -5.64 -8.43
CA VAL A 245 1.03 -5.94 -7.41
C VAL A 245 1.67 -7.29 -7.66
N ARG A 246 0.86 -8.36 -7.85
CA ARG A 246 1.38 -9.71 -8.11
C ARG A 246 2.22 -9.78 -9.37
N ASP A 247 1.76 -9.18 -10.47
CA ASP A 247 2.46 -9.20 -11.75
C ASP A 247 3.79 -8.44 -11.66
N ASN A 248 3.80 -7.23 -11.07
CA ASN A 248 5.01 -6.43 -10.90
C ASN A 248 6.00 -7.10 -9.93
N TYR A 249 5.53 -7.65 -8.82
CA TYR A 249 6.34 -8.41 -7.89
C TYR A 249 7.01 -9.62 -8.56
N LYS A 250 6.25 -10.36 -9.38
CA LYS A 250 6.78 -11.49 -10.15
C LYS A 250 7.88 -11.04 -11.12
N ILE A 251 7.68 -9.93 -11.84
CA ILE A 251 8.71 -9.39 -12.73
C ILE A 251 9.95 -9.00 -11.93
N MET A 252 9.79 -8.34 -10.78
CA MET A 252 10.88 -7.90 -9.93
C MET A 252 11.71 -9.08 -9.42
N THR A 253 11.07 -10.12 -8.90
CA THR A 253 11.76 -11.33 -8.42
C THR A 253 12.42 -12.11 -9.55
N GLN A 254 11.85 -12.12 -10.76
CA GLN A 254 12.46 -12.74 -11.93
C GLN A 254 13.70 -12.01 -12.46
N ARG A 255 13.75 -10.67 -12.28
CA ARG A 255 14.92 -9.85 -12.67
C ARG A 255 16.03 -9.85 -11.62
N SER A 256 15.72 -10.18 -10.38
CA SER A 256 16.65 -10.24 -9.27
C SER A 256 17.31 -11.61 -9.16
N ARG A 257 18.54 -11.67 -8.64
CA ARG A 257 19.31 -12.93 -8.50
C ARG A 257 19.91 -13.03 -7.10
N GLY A 258 20.01 -14.27 -6.60
CA GLY A 258 20.70 -14.58 -5.35
C GLY A 258 20.18 -13.81 -4.15
N SER A 259 21.07 -13.06 -3.50
CA SER A 259 20.78 -12.29 -2.28
C SER A 259 19.76 -11.18 -2.44
N ASP A 260 19.56 -10.67 -3.67
CA ASP A 260 18.69 -9.51 -3.92
C ASP A 260 17.19 -9.85 -3.85
N ILE A 261 16.84 -11.13 -3.91
CA ILE A 261 15.43 -11.59 -3.82
C ILE A 261 14.92 -11.46 -2.39
N ARG A 262 15.74 -11.77 -1.39
CA ARG A 262 15.32 -11.80 0.02
C ARG A 262 14.76 -10.47 0.52
N PRO A 263 15.41 -9.31 0.28
CA PRO A 263 14.85 -8.01 0.64
C PRO A 263 13.50 -7.73 -0.02
N ILE A 264 13.33 -8.12 -1.29
CA ILE A 264 12.08 -7.91 -2.04
C ILE A 264 10.93 -8.71 -1.40
N VAL A 265 11.19 -9.96 -1.00
CA VAL A 265 10.21 -10.82 -0.30
C VAL A 265 9.85 -10.24 1.06
N GLN A 266 10.85 -9.81 1.83
CA GLN A 266 10.64 -9.20 3.15
C GLN A 266 9.83 -7.91 3.06
N GLU A 267 10.14 -7.05 2.09
CA GLU A 267 9.40 -5.81 1.85
C GLU A 267 7.96 -6.06 1.44
N GLN A 268 7.71 -7.10 0.63
CA GLN A 268 6.33 -7.46 0.27
C GLN A 268 5.55 -8.03 1.47
N ALA A 269 6.19 -8.79 2.33
CA ALA A 269 5.58 -9.28 3.57
C ALA A 269 5.27 -8.12 4.53
N ALA A 270 6.23 -7.20 4.74
CA ALA A 270 6.04 -6.00 5.54
C ALA A 270 4.88 -5.15 5.03
N PHE A 271 4.83 -4.90 3.71
CA PHE A 271 3.72 -4.15 3.12
C PHE A 271 2.36 -4.74 3.45
N SER A 272 2.20 -6.07 3.38
CA SER A 272 0.92 -6.72 3.68
C SER A 272 0.52 -6.50 5.15
N SER A 273 1.47 -6.62 6.08
CA SER A 273 1.24 -6.36 7.50
C SER A 273 0.90 -4.90 7.78
N ASP A 274 1.67 -3.97 7.20
CA ASP A 274 1.50 -2.53 7.41
C ASP A 274 0.15 -2.05 6.86
N ARG A 275 -0.27 -2.56 5.70
CA ARG A 275 -1.58 -2.28 5.12
C ARG A 275 -2.71 -2.70 6.07
N GLU A 276 -2.67 -3.93 6.57
CA GLU A 276 -3.68 -4.45 7.50
C GLU A 276 -3.70 -3.62 8.80
N GLN A 277 -2.54 -3.26 9.32
CA GLN A 277 -2.44 -2.44 10.51
C GLN A 277 -3.00 -1.03 10.30
N ALA A 278 -2.63 -0.37 9.22
CA ALA A 278 -3.08 0.98 8.88
C ALA A 278 -4.60 1.02 8.63
N CYS A 279 -5.12 0.05 7.88
CA CYS A 279 -6.53 0.04 7.51
C CYS A 279 -7.47 -0.46 8.61
N ARG A 280 -6.97 -1.13 9.63
CA ARG A 280 -7.78 -1.56 10.79
C ARG A 280 -8.51 -0.42 11.47
N THR A 281 -7.91 0.78 11.48
CA THR A 281 -8.45 1.97 12.13
C THR A 281 -9.34 2.81 11.23
N TYR A 282 -9.42 2.49 9.94
CA TYR A 282 -10.28 3.23 9.02
C TYR A 282 -11.76 2.88 9.27
N ALA A 283 -12.60 3.91 9.36
CA ALA A 283 -13.99 3.78 9.74
C ALA A 283 -14.75 2.83 8.82
N ARG A 284 -15.29 1.74 9.37
CA ARG A 284 -16.11 0.75 8.66
C ARG A 284 -15.43 0.15 7.42
N GLU A 285 -14.10 0.02 7.44
CA GLU A 285 -13.30 -0.50 6.32
C GLU A 285 -13.84 -1.82 5.76
N GLY A 286 -14.26 -2.73 6.63
CA GLY A 286 -14.87 -4.01 6.21
C GLY A 286 -16.15 -3.88 5.38
N ALA A 287 -16.79 -2.70 5.38
CA ALA A 287 -18.01 -2.46 4.59
C ALA A 287 -17.74 -1.83 3.22
N HIS A 288 -16.55 -1.27 2.97
CA HIS A 288 -16.26 -0.57 1.72
C HIS A 288 -14.88 -0.86 1.11
N GLY A 289 -13.89 -1.31 1.89
CA GLY A 289 -12.58 -1.71 1.39
C GLY A 289 -11.70 -0.59 0.78
N TYR A 290 -12.02 0.67 1.06
CA TYR A 290 -11.38 1.86 0.47
C TYR A 290 -9.90 1.96 0.84
N CYS A 291 -9.57 1.85 2.13
CA CYS A 291 -8.21 1.97 2.60
C CYS A 291 -7.31 0.87 2.01
N HIS A 292 -7.76 -0.38 2.02
CA HIS A 292 -7.04 -1.49 1.38
C HIS A 292 -6.80 -1.25 -0.10
N LEU A 293 -7.79 -0.71 -0.82
CA LEU A 293 -7.63 -0.33 -2.23
C LEU A 293 -6.51 0.70 -2.39
N ARG A 294 -6.55 1.82 -1.65
CA ARG A 294 -5.58 2.92 -1.81
C ARG A 294 -4.16 2.49 -1.52
N PHE A 295 -3.94 1.69 -0.47
CA PHE A 295 -2.61 1.12 -0.18
C PHE A 295 -2.16 0.15 -1.28
N THR A 296 -3.06 -0.67 -1.80
CA THR A 296 -2.72 -1.65 -2.85
C THR A 296 -2.36 -0.95 -4.17
N GLU A 297 -3.10 0.09 -4.56
CA GLU A 297 -2.77 0.92 -5.73
C GLU A 297 -1.41 1.59 -5.58
N ALA A 298 -1.16 2.23 -4.43
CA ALA A 298 0.13 2.85 -4.15
C ALA A 298 1.28 1.83 -4.26
N ARG A 299 1.09 0.61 -3.73
CA ARG A 299 2.08 -0.47 -3.87
C ARG A 299 2.30 -0.89 -5.31
N ALA A 300 1.25 -1.04 -6.10
CA ALA A 300 1.37 -1.40 -7.52
C ALA A 300 2.16 -0.34 -8.29
N ILE A 301 1.88 0.94 -8.04
CA ILE A 301 2.59 2.08 -8.64
C ILE A 301 4.07 2.09 -8.21
N ALA A 302 4.35 1.88 -6.92
CA ALA A 302 5.72 1.83 -6.41
C ALA A 302 6.56 0.71 -7.04
N LEU A 303 5.98 -0.49 -7.19
CA LEU A 303 6.64 -1.60 -7.85
C LEU A 303 6.88 -1.32 -9.35
N ALA A 304 5.91 -0.72 -10.04
CA ALA A 304 6.06 -0.32 -11.44
C ALA A 304 7.17 0.72 -11.62
N ALA A 305 7.21 1.74 -10.75
CA ALA A 305 8.26 2.77 -10.77
C ALA A 305 9.67 2.16 -10.57
N ARG A 306 9.83 1.23 -9.63
CA ARG A 306 11.10 0.50 -9.41
C ARG A 306 11.51 -0.37 -10.58
N LEU A 307 10.55 -0.85 -11.36
CA LEU A 307 10.80 -1.60 -12.59
C LEU A 307 11.13 -0.69 -13.79
N GLY A 308 11.24 0.63 -13.58
CA GLY A 308 11.55 1.63 -14.60
C GLY A 308 10.37 2.06 -15.46
N ALA A 309 9.13 1.77 -15.02
CA ALA A 309 7.95 2.26 -15.72
C ALA A 309 7.78 3.78 -15.54
N ASN A 310 7.31 4.45 -16.58
CA ASN A 310 6.95 5.86 -16.46
C ASN A 310 5.65 6.00 -15.64
N THR A 311 5.79 6.52 -14.44
CA THR A 311 4.70 6.80 -13.51
C THR A 311 4.37 8.29 -13.44
N ALA A 312 4.66 9.07 -14.49
CA ALA A 312 4.23 10.46 -14.56
C ALA A 312 2.68 10.51 -14.54
N ALA A 313 2.10 11.35 -13.66
CA ALA A 313 0.67 11.59 -13.71
C ALA A 313 0.29 12.16 -15.08
N PRO A 314 -0.83 11.75 -15.69
CA PRO A 314 -1.29 12.35 -16.92
C PRO A 314 -1.53 13.84 -16.66
N THR A 315 -0.70 14.68 -17.26
CA THR A 315 -0.98 16.11 -17.32
C THR A 315 -2.25 16.29 -18.14
N ALA A 316 -3.15 17.16 -17.70
CA ALA A 316 -4.44 17.43 -18.35
C ALA A 316 -4.30 17.80 -19.85
N ALA A 317 -3.08 18.18 -20.29
CA ALA A 317 -2.75 18.48 -21.69
C ALA A 317 -2.69 17.25 -22.62
N ASN A 318 -2.64 16.02 -22.09
CA ASN A 318 -2.53 14.79 -22.89
C ASN A 318 -3.85 14.04 -23.11
N THR A 319 -4.98 14.64 -22.78
CA THR A 319 -6.30 14.12 -23.17
C THR A 319 -6.68 14.66 -24.57
N ALA A 320 -5.77 14.57 -25.53
CA ALA A 320 -6.18 14.67 -26.93
C ALA A 320 -7.11 13.48 -27.21
N PRO A 321 -8.30 13.71 -27.78
CA PRO A 321 -9.21 12.63 -28.12
C PRO A 321 -8.45 11.64 -29.01
N ARG A 322 -8.36 10.39 -28.58
CA ARG A 322 -7.78 9.33 -29.40
C ARG A 322 -8.50 9.38 -30.74
N PRO A 323 -7.79 9.54 -31.89
CA PRO A 323 -8.45 9.60 -33.17
C PRO A 323 -9.33 8.34 -33.30
N ARG A 324 -10.63 8.56 -33.47
CA ARG A 324 -11.55 7.45 -33.79
C ARG A 324 -10.97 6.79 -35.03
N ARG A 325 -10.58 5.54 -34.91
CA ARG A 325 -10.27 4.72 -36.09
C ARG A 325 -11.45 4.87 -37.01
N SER A 326 -11.25 5.53 -38.14
CA SER A 326 -12.21 5.55 -39.23
C SER A 326 -12.56 4.10 -39.51
N ARG A 327 -13.83 3.75 -39.34
CA ARG A 327 -14.32 2.46 -39.81
C ARG A 327 -14.03 2.50 -41.31
N VAL A 328 -13.16 1.61 -41.74
CA VAL A 328 -13.00 1.31 -43.15
C VAL A 328 -14.40 0.90 -43.63
N PRO A 329 -14.98 1.54 -44.65
CA PRO A 329 -16.25 1.07 -45.21
C PRO A 329 -16.04 -0.39 -45.61
N VAL A 330 -16.90 -1.27 -45.16
CA VAL A 330 -16.96 -2.62 -45.70
C VAL A 330 -17.51 -2.49 -47.09
N GLU A 331 -16.64 -2.58 -48.06
CA GLU A 331 -16.97 -2.64 -49.49
C GLU A 331 -17.76 -3.95 -49.68
N GLY A 332 -19.08 -3.86 -49.89
CA GLY A 332 -19.91 -5.06 -50.08
C GLY A 332 -21.41 -4.89 -49.86
N MET A 333 -21.95 -3.74 -49.48
CA MET A 333 -23.39 -3.47 -49.48
C MET A 333 -23.69 -2.32 -50.41
N ASN A 334 -23.91 -2.63 -51.66
CA ASN A 334 -24.50 -1.72 -52.63
C ASN A 334 -26.03 -1.72 -52.43
N PRO A 335 -26.65 -0.59 -52.01
CA PRO A 335 -28.10 -0.51 -51.80
C PRO A 335 -28.92 -0.53 -53.09
N ASP A 336 -28.25 -0.44 -54.24
CA ASP A 336 -28.90 -0.37 -55.55
C ASP A 336 -28.87 -1.69 -56.34
N ALA A 337 -28.67 -2.84 -55.67
CA ALA A 337 -28.78 -4.14 -56.35
C ALA A 337 -30.27 -4.44 -56.65
N PRO A 338 -30.69 -4.59 -57.92
CA PRO A 338 -32.07 -4.92 -58.28
C PRO A 338 -32.37 -6.36 -57.81
N GLY A 339 -33.27 -6.50 -56.83
CA GLY A 339 -33.71 -7.83 -56.34
C GLY A 339 -34.10 -7.94 -54.89
N ALA A 340 -34.09 -6.87 -54.09
CA ALA A 340 -34.57 -6.94 -52.69
C ALA A 340 -36.09 -6.61 -52.67
N GLU A 341 -36.93 -7.63 -52.64
CA GLU A 341 -38.35 -7.48 -52.31
C GLU A 341 -38.54 -7.14 -50.84
N PRO A 342 -39.50 -6.21 -50.53
CA PRO A 342 -39.79 -5.87 -49.14
C PRO A 342 -40.59 -6.99 -48.45
N PHE A 343 -40.07 -7.55 -47.38
CA PHE A 343 -40.85 -8.38 -46.46
C PHE A 343 -41.93 -7.52 -45.82
N ALA A 344 -43.23 -7.81 -46.16
CA ALA A 344 -44.38 -7.25 -45.51
C ALA A 344 -44.53 -7.79 -44.08
N GLU A 345 -44.86 -6.91 -43.16
CA GLU A 345 -45.36 -7.18 -41.81
C GLU A 345 -46.57 -8.11 -41.84
N GLN A 346 -46.55 -9.14 -40.99
CA GLN A 346 -47.70 -9.72 -40.32
C GLN A 346 -47.40 -9.93 -38.85
#